data_1d50d6b744988555660817b9e66eabf5
#
_entry.id   1d50d6b744988555660817b9e66eabf5
#
_cell.length_a   1.000
_cell.length_b   1.000
_cell.length_c   1.000
_cell.angle_alpha   90.00
_cell.angle_beta   90.00
_cell.angle_gamma   90.00
#
_symmetry.space_group_name_H-M   'P 1'
#
loop_
_entity.id
_entity.type
_entity.pdbx_description
1 polymer ?
#
loop_
_entity_poly.entity_id
_entity_poly.type
_entity_poly.pdbx_seq_one_letter_code
_entity_poly.pdbx_strand_id
1 'polypeptide(L)'
;MTATRCRCAALARRLARAAAALALAGCALAGGAVAADAPPAAGAAAARCVEETGYMRRNHMDLLRHHRDRTVREGIRTTRHSLAGCVDCHADPQTRSVVGRNAAGRDGFCAGCHRYVAVQLDCFDCHATQPAAGVAAAGARR
;
A
#
# COMPACT_ATOMS: atom_id res chain seq x y z
N MET A 1 -41.21 -61.81 -16.35
CA MET A 1 -40.58 -61.14 -15.18
C MET A 1 -39.57 -60.01 -15.60
N THR A 2 -39.74 -59.34 -16.76
CA THR A 2 -38.77 -58.37 -17.29
C THR A 2 -39.22 -56.91 -17.25
N ALA A 3 -40.50 -56.63 -17.11
CA ALA A 3 -41.02 -55.24 -17.15
C ALA A 3 -40.77 -54.42 -15.86
N THR A 4 -40.73 -55.08 -14.70
CA THR A 4 -40.55 -54.41 -13.40
C THR A 4 -39.14 -53.91 -13.15
N ARG A 5 -38.10 -54.60 -13.66
CA ARG A 5 -36.71 -54.20 -13.55
C ARG A 5 -36.36 -52.94 -14.36
N CYS A 6 -37.04 -52.72 -15.49
CA CYS A 6 -36.79 -51.57 -16.35
C CYS A 6 -37.34 -50.26 -15.74
N ARG A 7 -38.46 -50.32 -14.99
CA ARG A 7 -39.06 -49.13 -14.34
C ARG A 7 -38.24 -48.63 -13.14
N CYS A 8 -37.63 -49.52 -12.37
CA CYS A 8 -36.78 -49.15 -11.25
C CYS A 8 -35.48 -48.45 -11.70
N ALA A 9 -34.89 -48.93 -12.79
CA ALA A 9 -33.67 -48.32 -13.34
C ALA A 9 -33.93 -46.90 -13.91
N ALA A 10 -35.09 -46.65 -14.50
CA ALA A 10 -35.49 -45.35 -15.00
C ALA A 10 -35.76 -44.36 -13.87
N LEU A 11 -36.38 -44.79 -12.78
CA LEU A 11 -36.64 -43.98 -11.60
C LEU A 11 -35.32 -43.60 -10.88
N ALA A 12 -34.42 -44.55 -10.70
CA ALA A 12 -33.09 -44.30 -10.10
C ALA A 12 -32.28 -43.27 -10.87
N ARG A 13 -32.31 -43.31 -12.22
CA ARG A 13 -31.61 -42.31 -13.06
C ARG A 13 -32.24 -40.91 -12.99
N ARG A 14 -33.54 -40.80 -12.81
CA ARG A 14 -34.24 -39.52 -12.61
C ARG A 14 -33.91 -38.90 -11.26
N LEU A 15 -33.89 -39.71 -10.20
CA LEU A 15 -33.49 -39.24 -8.85
C LEU A 15 -32.04 -38.81 -8.79
N ALA A 16 -31.12 -39.55 -9.46
CA ALA A 16 -29.73 -39.18 -9.54
C ALA A 16 -29.50 -37.86 -10.29
N ARG A 17 -30.25 -37.62 -11.37
CA ARG A 17 -30.19 -36.33 -12.10
C ARG A 17 -30.75 -35.17 -11.33
N ALA A 18 -31.79 -35.36 -10.55
CA ALA A 18 -32.37 -34.34 -9.67
C ALA A 18 -31.42 -33.98 -8.54
N ALA A 19 -30.71 -34.96 -7.95
CA ALA A 19 -29.71 -34.73 -6.92
C ALA A 19 -28.47 -33.97 -7.44
N ALA A 20 -28.03 -34.30 -8.66
CA ALA A 20 -26.93 -33.61 -9.32
C ALA A 20 -27.27 -32.14 -9.66
N ALA A 21 -28.49 -31.86 -10.08
CA ALA A 21 -28.96 -30.51 -10.37
C ALA A 21 -29.06 -29.65 -9.09
N LEU A 22 -29.49 -30.22 -7.97
CA LEU A 22 -29.49 -29.53 -6.68
C LEU A 22 -28.11 -29.25 -6.13
N ALA A 23 -27.14 -30.14 -6.35
CA ALA A 23 -25.78 -29.93 -5.92
C ALA A 23 -25.07 -28.81 -6.73
N LEU A 24 -25.39 -28.68 -8.02
CA LEU A 24 -24.86 -27.59 -8.87
C LEU A 24 -25.50 -26.22 -8.54
N ALA A 25 -26.76 -26.18 -8.12
CA ALA A 25 -27.40 -24.94 -7.69
C ALA A 25 -26.88 -24.44 -6.33
N GLY A 26 -26.45 -25.34 -5.44
CA GLY A 26 -25.85 -24.98 -4.15
C GLY A 26 -24.47 -24.34 -4.23
N CYS A 27 -23.66 -24.67 -5.23
CA CYS A 27 -22.35 -24.08 -5.43
C CYS A 27 -22.40 -22.63 -5.98
N ALA A 28 -23.50 -22.23 -6.60
CA ALA A 28 -23.62 -20.87 -7.16
C ALA A 28 -23.92 -19.80 -6.10
N LEU A 29 -24.29 -20.17 -4.88
CA LEU A 29 -24.60 -19.24 -3.79
C LEU A 29 -23.44 -19.04 -2.80
N ALA A 30 -22.34 -19.79 -2.93
CA ALA A 30 -21.11 -19.54 -2.24
C ALA A 30 -20.27 -18.50 -3.01
N GLY A 31 -20.89 -17.40 -3.43
CA GLY A 31 -20.21 -16.18 -3.84
C GLY A 31 -19.44 -15.66 -2.63
N GLY A 32 -18.16 -16.03 -2.53
CA GLY A 32 -17.27 -15.45 -1.54
C GLY A 32 -17.36 -13.93 -1.68
N ALA A 33 -17.85 -13.27 -0.63
CA ALA A 33 -17.62 -11.86 -0.47
C ALA A 33 -16.11 -11.68 -0.49
N VAL A 34 -15.54 -11.26 -1.61
CA VAL A 34 -14.23 -10.61 -1.65
C VAL A 34 -14.41 -9.44 -0.71
N ALA A 35 -13.88 -9.56 0.50
CA ALA A 35 -13.66 -8.41 1.36
C ALA A 35 -12.80 -7.47 0.51
N ALA A 36 -13.43 -6.48 -0.11
CA ALA A 36 -12.70 -5.35 -0.63
C ALA A 36 -11.94 -4.84 0.58
N ASP A 37 -10.61 -4.89 0.54
CA ASP A 37 -9.76 -4.24 1.52
C ASP A 37 -10.27 -2.81 1.62
N ALA A 38 -11.02 -2.54 2.68
CA ALA A 38 -11.43 -1.17 2.96
C ALA A 38 -10.15 -0.38 3.12
N PRO A 39 -9.99 0.75 2.41
CA PRO A 39 -8.83 1.59 2.61
C PRO A 39 -8.72 1.88 4.11
N PRO A 40 -7.53 1.78 4.71
CA PRO A 40 -7.34 1.99 6.13
C PRO A 40 -8.01 3.32 6.50
N ALA A 41 -8.85 3.28 7.55
CA ALA A 41 -9.63 4.41 7.98
C ALA A 41 -8.74 5.66 8.02
N ALA A 42 -9.09 6.68 7.25
CA ALA A 42 -8.29 7.89 7.03
C ALA A 42 -7.82 8.56 8.34
N GLY A 43 -8.51 8.31 9.45
CA GLY A 43 -8.16 8.83 10.76
C GLY A 43 -6.87 8.26 11.39
N ALA A 44 -6.53 7.00 11.16
CA ALA A 44 -5.32 6.40 11.77
C ALA A 44 -4.04 6.75 11.00
N ALA A 45 -4.13 6.98 9.69
CA ALA A 45 -3.01 7.44 8.88
C ALA A 45 -2.77 8.96 9.06
N ALA A 46 -3.83 9.76 9.18
CA ALA A 46 -3.75 11.20 9.39
C ALA A 46 -3.04 11.59 10.70
N ALA A 47 -3.14 10.76 11.75
CA ALA A 47 -2.45 11.01 13.02
C ALA A 47 -0.92 10.84 12.97
N ARG A 48 -0.36 10.33 11.87
CA ARG A 48 1.07 10.03 11.73
C ARG A 48 1.79 10.88 10.69
N CYS A 49 1.07 11.50 9.77
CA CYS A 49 1.62 12.42 8.79
C CYS A 49 1.61 13.85 9.31
N VAL A 50 2.56 14.68 8.85
CA VAL A 50 2.59 16.11 9.21
C VAL A 50 1.40 16.86 8.65
N GLU A 51 0.84 16.40 7.53
CA GLU A 51 -0.36 16.89 6.88
C GLU A 51 -1.19 15.71 6.35
N GLU A 52 -2.41 15.97 5.88
CA GLU A 52 -3.26 14.98 5.26
C GLU A 52 -2.56 14.38 4.01
N THR A 53 -2.67 13.06 3.82
CA THR A 53 -1.93 12.31 2.78
C THR A 53 -2.22 12.80 1.38
N GLY A 54 -3.48 13.09 1.04
CA GLY A 54 -3.86 13.58 -0.27
C GLY A 54 -3.31 14.99 -0.53
N TYR A 55 -3.27 15.84 0.49
CA TYR A 55 -2.63 17.14 0.43
C TYR A 55 -1.12 17.00 0.18
N MET A 56 -0.43 16.16 0.95
CA MET A 56 1.01 15.93 0.79
C MET A 56 1.36 15.40 -0.60
N ARG A 57 0.60 14.48 -1.15
CA ARG A 57 0.84 13.94 -2.50
C ARG A 57 0.81 15.04 -3.58
N ARG A 58 -0.02 16.04 -3.42
CA ARG A 58 -0.16 17.13 -4.40
C ARG A 58 0.75 18.33 -4.16
N ASN A 59 1.14 18.57 -2.91
CA ASN A 59 1.73 19.85 -2.53
C ASN A 59 3.11 19.74 -1.85
N HIS A 60 3.63 18.52 -1.57
CA HIS A 60 4.91 18.38 -0.84
C HIS A 60 6.07 19.08 -1.54
N MET A 61 6.08 19.12 -2.88
CA MET A 61 7.14 19.79 -3.64
C MET A 61 7.18 21.30 -3.35
N ASP A 62 6.01 21.94 -3.22
CA ASP A 62 5.94 23.38 -2.93
C ASP A 62 6.29 23.67 -1.47
N LEU A 63 5.87 22.82 -0.55
CA LEU A 63 6.28 22.91 0.86
C LEU A 63 7.80 22.79 1.00
N LEU A 64 8.41 21.77 0.37
CA LEU A 64 9.86 21.57 0.42
C LEU A 64 10.61 22.73 -0.23
N ARG A 65 10.15 23.23 -1.36
CA ARG A 65 10.75 24.38 -2.05
C ARG A 65 10.67 25.65 -1.20
N HIS A 66 9.52 25.95 -0.62
CA HIS A 66 9.34 27.08 0.27
C HIS A 66 10.29 27.02 1.48
N HIS A 67 10.37 25.87 2.15
CA HIS A 67 11.25 25.72 3.31
C HIS A 67 12.73 25.73 2.94
N ARG A 68 13.11 25.20 1.77
CA ARG A 68 14.46 25.31 1.24
C ARG A 68 14.85 26.79 1.07
N ASP A 69 13.99 27.57 0.41
CA ASP A 69 14.28 28.97 0.13
C ASP A 69 14.42 29.80 1.42
N ARG A 70 13.57 29.55 2.40
CA ARG A 70 13.69 30.18 3.73
C ARG A 70 14.98 29.77 4.45
N THR A 71 15.35 28.50 4.39
CA THR A 71 16.58 28.04 5.03
C THR A 71 17.83 28.63 4.36
N VAL A 72 17.89 28.60 3.04
CA VAL A 72 19.07 29.05 2.29
C VAL A 72 19.22 30.58 2.32
N ARG A 73 18.12 31.32 2.20
CA ARG A 73 18.16 32.77 2.09
C ARG A 73 18.06 33.51 3.42
N GLU A 74 17.37 32.94 4.37
CA GLU A 74 17.04 33.58 5.66
C GLU A 74 17.64 32.85 6.86
N GLY A 75 18.24 31.68 6.67
CA GLY A 75 18.81 30.87 7.76
C GLY A 75 17.74 30.23 8.66
N ILE A 76 16.45 30.30 8.29
CA ILE A 76 15.34 29.79 9.09
C ILE A 76 15.22 28.28 8.87
N ARG A 77 15.41 27.50 9.95
CA ARG A 77 15.21 26.05 9.94
C ARG A 77 13.84 25.70 10.49
N THR A 78 13.04 25.00 9.66
CA THR A 78 11.73 24.48 10.07
C THR A 78 11.86 23.07 10.64
N THR A 79 11.04 22.76 11.64
CA THR A 79 10.94 21.39 12.17
C THR A 79 9.76 20.63 11.54
N ARG A 80 8.67 21.31 11.20
CA ARG A 80 7.42 20.67 10.76
C ARG A 80 7.54 19.98 9.38
N HIS A 81 8.11 20.66 8.39
CA HIS A 81 8.25 20.12 7.03
C HIS A 81 9.72 19.99 6.62
N SER A 82 10.59 19.65 7.57
CA SER A 82 12.01 19.50 7.28
C SER A 82 12.27 18.23 6.46
N LEU A 83 13.14 18.33 5.45
CA LEU A 83 13.54 17.16 4.66
C LEU A 83 14.16 16.07 5.55
N ALA A 84 14.98 16.42 6.53
CA ALA A 84 15.55 15.48 7.48
C ALA A 84 14.44 14.72 8.24
N GLY A 85 13.43 15.41 8.76
CA GLY A 85 12.31 14.77 9.43
C GLY A 85 11.50 13.83 8.52
N CYS A 86 11.35 14.17 7.24
CA CYS A 86 10.74 13.28 6.25
C CYS A 86 11.58 12.00 6.07
N VAL A 87 12.91 12.15 5.94
CA VAL A 87 13.83 11.00 5.83
C VAL A 87 13.78 10.13 7.09
N ASP A 88 13.81 10.74 8.27
CA ASP A 88 13.76 10.01 9.54
C ASP A 88 12.50 9.14 9.69
N CYS A 89 11.35 9.65 9.23
CA CYS A 89 10.08 8.92 9.32
C CYS A 89 9.86 7.93 8.19
N HIS A 90 10.32 8.22 6.97
CA HIS A 90 9.98 7.46 5.76
C HIS A 90 11.10 6.56 5.24
N ALA A 91 12.27 6.55 5.87
CA ALA A 91 13.34 5.62 5.49
C ALA A 91 12.88 4.17 5.65
N ASP A 92 13.13 3.37 4.62
CA ASP A 92 12.86 1.93 4.65
C ASP A 92 13.68 1.29 5.78
N PRO A 93 13.09 0.44 6.63
CA PRO A 93 13.77 -0.12 7.80
C PRO A 93 14.94 -1.04 7.44
N GLN A 94 14.98 -1.64 6.25
CA GLN A 94 16.05 -2.54 5.81
C GLN A 94 17.21 -1.76 5.18
N THR A 95 16.91 -0.88 4.22
CA THR A 95 17.94 -0.11 3.51
C THR A 95 18.32 1.17 4.23
N ARG A 96 17.57 1.59 5.21
CA ARG A 96 17.70 2.88 5.90
C ARG A 96 17.61 4.07 4.96
N SER A 97 17.03 3.93 3.78
CA SER A 97 17.02 4.95 2.74
C SER A 97 15.62 5.23 2.22
N VAL A 98 15.36 6.48 1.84
CA VAL A 98 14.11 6.89 1.17
C VAL A 98 14.16 6.72 -0.35
N VAL A 99 15.35 6.42 -0.92
CA VAL A 99 15.53 6.22 -2.37
C VAL A 99 16.05 4.84 -2.73
N GLY A 100 16.62 4.10 -1.77
CA GLY A 100 17.16 2.76 -1.99
C GLY A 100 16.08 1.74 -2.34
N ARG A 101 16.50 0.64 -2.96
CA ARG A 101 15.62 -0.51 -3.23
C ARG A 101 15.89 -1.59 -2.20
N ASN A 102 14.86 -2.10 -1.53
CA ASN A 102 15.02 -3.15 -0.54
C ASN A 102 15.16 -4.54 -1.17
N ALA A 103 15.44 -5.56 -0.36
CA ALA A 103 15.64 -6.94 -0.82
C ALA A 103 14.40 -7.53 -1.52
N ALA A 104 13.22 -7.04 -1.24
CA ALA A 104 12.00 -7.42 -1.93
C ALA A 104 11.78 -6.65 -3.26
N GLY A 105 12.77 -5.88 -3.71
CA GLY A 105 12.72 -5.14 -4.96
C GLY A 105 11.83 -3.88 -4.91
N ARG A 106 11.32 -3.49 -3.73
CA ARG A 106 10.51 -2.28 -3.57
C ARG A 106 11.40 -1.05 -3.45
N ASP A 107 11.04 -0.02 -4.17
CA ASP A 107 11.70 1.27 -4.09
C ASP A 107 11.44 1.95 -2.74
N GLY A 108 12.40 2.74 -2.28
CA GLY A 108 12.23 3.60 -1.12
C GLY A 108 11.10 4.61 -1.32
N PHE A 109 10.61 5.17 -0.22
CA PHE A 109 9.40 5.98 -0.17
C PHE A 109 9.34 7.09 -1.22
N CYS A 110 10.40 7.88 -1.38
CA CYS A 110 10.47 8.96 -2.37
C CYS A 110 10.64 8.40 -3.79
N ALA A 111 11.56 7.45 -3.96
CA ALA A 111 11.89 6.89 -5.26
C ALA A 111 10.71 6.18 -5.92
N GLY A 112 9.81 5.56 -5.14
CA GLY A 112 8.66 4.82 -5.67
C GLY A 112 7.77 5.67 -6.57
N CYS A 113 7.42 6.88 -6.13
CA CYS A 113 6.63 7.81 -6.93
C CYS A 113 7.47 8.55 -7.97
N HIS A 114 8.66 9.07 -7.58
CA HIS A 114 9.48 9.90 -8.45
C HIS A 114 10.02 9.15 -9.68
N ARG A 115 10.35 7.87 -9.56
CA ARG A 115 10.70 7.03 -10.73
C ARG A 115 9.53 6.82 -11.67
N TYR A 116 8.33 6.63 -11.12
CA TYR A 116 7.13 6.43 -11.92
C TYR A 116 6.79 7.65 -12.77
N VAL A 117 6.97 8.85 -12.22
CA VAL A 117 6.72 10.11 -12.94
C VAL A 117 7.94 10.69 -13.64
N ALA A 118 9.08 9.98 -13.64
CA ALA A 118 10.35 10.38 -14.24
C ALA A 118 10.86 11.76 -13.77
N VAL A 119 10.63 12.09 -12.50
CA VAL A 119 11.11 13.33 -11.87
C VAL A 119 12.30 13.02 -10.99
N GLN A 120 13.41 13.73 -11.20
CA GLN A 120 14.61 13.59 -10.38
C GLN A 120 14.42 14.16 -8.97
N LEU A 121 15.18 13.58 -8.04
CA LEU A 121 15.20 13.98 -6.64
C LEU A 121 16.48 14.77 -6.33
N ASP A 122 16.62 15.96 -6.93
CA ASP A 122 17.82 16.82 -6.83
C ASP A 122 18.19 17.17 -5.37
N CYS A 123 17.24 17.08 -4.45
CA CYS A 123 17.50 17.30 -3.02
C CYS A 123 18.61 16.38 -2.49
N PHE A 124 18.71 15.17 -3.00
CA PHE A 124 19.66 14.16 -2.55
C PHE A 124 21.05 14.24 -3.22
N ASP A 125 21.25 15.20 -4.09
CA ASP A 125 22.59 15.55 -4.56
C ASP A 125 23.43 16.21 -3.45
N CYS A 126 22.75 16.83 -2.47
CA CYS A 126 23.38 17.49 -1.33
C CYS A 126 22.94 16.92 0.03
N HIS A 127 21.75 16.36 0.12
CA HIS A 127 21.19 15.84 1.38
C HIS A 127 21.32 14.32 1.46
N ALA A 128 21.56 13.81 2.69
CA ALA A 128 21.57 12.38 2.92
C ALA A 128 20.19 11.75 2.65
N THR A 129 20.19 10.57 2.03
CA THR A 129 19.00 9.76 1.78
C THR A 129 18.61 8.90 2.97
N GLN A 130 19.41 8.91 4.02
CA GLN A 130 19.30 8.10 5.22
C GLN A 130 19.17 8.98 6.46
N PRO A 131 18.50 8.51 7.52
CA PRO A 131 18.48 9.18 8.81
C PRO A 131 19.89 9.38 9.36
N ALA A 132 20.09 10.44 10.15
CA ALA A 132 21.35 10.65 10.85
C ALA A 132 21.68 9.43 11.75
N ALA A 133 22.98 9.20 11.97
CA ALA A 133 23.43 8.14 12.85
C ALA A 133 22.84 8.33 14.26
N GLY A 134 22.26 7.25 14.83
CA GLY A 134 21.60 7.27 16.13
C GLY A 134 20.10 7.58 16.10
N VAL A 135 19.54 8.03 14.99
CA VAL A 135 18.10 8.15 14.82
C VAL A 135 17.54 6.78 14.37
N ALA A 136 16.85 6.10 15.28
CA ALA A 136 16.11 4.89 14.89
C ALA A 136 15.00 5.30 13.90
N ALA A 137 14.87 4.57 12.80
CA ALA A 137 13.78 4.81 11.86
C ALA A 137 12.44 4.73 12.61
N ALA A 138 11.72 5.83 12.70
CA ALA A 138 10.46 5.90 13.45
C ALA A 138 9.39 4.95 12.87
N GLY A 139 9.56 4.48 11.64
CA GLY A 139 8.74 3.47 10.97
C GLY A 139 9.00 2.01 11.39
N ALA A 140 10.05 1.73 12.16
CA ALA A 140 10.40 0.37 12.55
C ALA A 140 9.52 -0.20 13.67
N ARG A 141 8.57 0.55 14.19
CA ARG A 141 7.61 0.09 15.23
C ARG A 141 6.24 -0.16 14.62
N ARG A 142 6.17 -1.13 13.71
CA ARG A 142 4.87 -1.69 13.27
C ARG A 142 5.00 -3.20 13.09
#